data_1478cc2f7d74e26a4c70ed8fd5bf0f6d
#
_entry.id   1478cc2f7d74e26a4c70ed8fd5bf0f6d
#
_cell.length_a   1.000
_cell.length_b   1.000
_cell.length_c   1.000
_cell.angle_alpha   90.00
_cell.angle_beta   90.00
_cell.angle_gamma   90.00
#
_symmetry.space_group_name_H-M   'P 1'
#
loop_
_entity.id
_entity.type
_entity.pdbx_description
1 polymer ?
#
loop_
_entity_poly.entity_id
_entity_poly.type
_entity_poly.pdbx_seq_one_letter_code
_entity_poly.pdbx_strand_id
1 'polypeptide(L)'
;MKHIFREYDIRGIFGQDLVEDVVKKIGYFLGKKIDSDYVFVSYDARTHSPTLHNWLVSGLNKAGKKILSGGILPTGTNYFANFVPLCLDKVGRVEIGGSIQITGSHNPKEYNGFKITINKKPFYGKNIYELGEEVLKSDINIEDNFDVIKYDLKSQYVDFLANQFSHLQKMDLNAVFDCGNGAAGVVLRNILEKLKMKNYEILYENPDGNFPNHHPDPTEEENLKDVYEKLKEKKYAFAYDGDADRIAFLDRKYNYKGDILAYFFAKNLKEPCIISEVKATQVLYDEVNKFGKAIMYKTGHSNLKTLLYEKGCDLAAEVSGHIFFNDRYFGIDDAIYATFRILELIDKGFDFVKEYESLPKVYNTDEIKVKTTEDKKFKIIDGLKKYLQENKEKLGIKDIIDVDGVRVNFENGWGLVRASNTTPVLVTRFEAKSKEDLEKIQSILVNILQKFL
;
A
#
# COMPACT_ATOMS: atom_id res chain seq x y z
N MET A 1 1.35 25.02 -2.40
CA MET A 1 0.31 24.12 -2.93
C MET A 1 0.82 23.02 -3.86
N LYS A 2 1.94 23.17 -4.60
CA LYS A 2 2.54 22.08 -5.41
C LYS A 2 2.88 20.81 -4.62
N HIS A 3 3.19 20.91 -3.33
CA HIS A 3 3.61 19.82 -2.44
C HIS A 3 2.55 18.73 -2.20
N ILE A 4 1.26 18.99 -2.51
CA ILE A 4 0.20 17.99 -2.39
C ILE A 4 0.21 16.99 -3.54
N PHE A 5 0.69 17.39 -4.72
CA PHE A 5 0.82 16.53 -5.90
C PHE A 5 2.13 15.76 -5.80
N ARG A 6 2.07 14.54 -5.21
CA ARG A 6 3.23 13.71 -4.89
C ARG A 6 3.44 12.62 -5.94
N GLU A 7 4.51 11.85 -5.77
CA GLU A 7 4.88 10.80 -6.73
C GLU A 7 3.79 9.74 -6.94
N TYR A 8 3.11 9.31 -5.86
CA TYR A 8 2.19 8.17 -5.91
C TYR A 8 0.72 8.54 -5.80
N ASP A 9 0.40 9.65 -5.17
CA ASP A 9 -0.95 10.12 -4.89
C ASP A 9 -0.99 11.63 -4.64
N ILE A 10 -2.18 12.16 -4.44
CA ILE A 10 -2.37 13.52 -3.95
C ILE A 10 -2.57 13.42 -2.44
N ARG A 11 -1.82 14.20 -1.65
CA ARG A 11 -1.86 14.16 -0.20
C ARG A 11 -1.68 15.54 0.41
N GLY A 12 -2.61 15.94 1.32
CA GLY A 12 -2.54 17.23 2.01
C GLY A 12 -3.37 17.28 3.27
N ILE A 13 -3.29 18.38 4.01
CA ILE A 13 -4.08 18.65 5.21
C ILE A 13 -5.41 19.23 4.79
N PHE A 14 -6.53 18.68 5.32
CA PHE A 14 -7.87 19.17 5.05
C PHE A 14 -8.04 20.62 5.55
N GLY A 15 -8.66 21.46 4.73
CA GLY A 15 -8.92 22.87 5.04
C GLY A 15 -7.69 23.80 4.94
N GLN A 16 -6.48 23.24 4.82
CA GLN A 16 -5.25 24.01 4.62
C GLN A 16 -4.70 23.84 3.20
N ASP A 17 -4.52 22.61 2.79
CA ASP A 17 -4.00 22.23 1.47
C ASP A 17 -5.12 21.76 0.54
N LEU A 18 -5.99 20.89 1.07
CA LEU A 18 -7.17 20.37 0.38
C LEU A 18 -8.35 21.28 0.70
N VAL A 19 -8.43 22.38 -0.02
CA VAL A 19 -9.52 23.36 0.04
C VAL A 19 -10.47 23.17 -1.13
N GLU A 20 -11.69 23.70 -0.99
CA GLU A 20 -12.80 23.50 -1.94
C GLU A 20 -12.42 23.76 -3.39
N ASP A 21 -11.89 24.94 -3.70
CA ASP A 21 -11.50 25.33 -5.07
C ASP A 21 -10.50 24.34 -5.69
N VAL A 22 -9.47 23.95 -4.92
CA VAL A 22 -8.45 23.02 -5.38
C VAL A 22 -9.02 21.64 -5.65
N VAL A 23 -9.86 21.11 -4.74
CA VAL A 23 -10.43 19.75 -4.89
C VAL A 23 -11.44 19.70 -6.04
N LYS A 24 -12.26 20.74 -6.23
CA LYS A 24 -13.15 20.85 -7.38
C LYS A 24 -12.37 20.85 -8.70
N LYS A 25 -11.27 21.62 -8.78
CA LYS A 25 -10.40 21.64 -9.96
C LYS A 25 -9.72 20.29 -10.19
N ILE A 26 -9.27 19.60 -9.13
CA ILE A 26 -8.74 18.22 -9.25
C ILE A 26 -9.81 17.33 -9.91
N GLY A 27 -11.05 17.35 -9.43
CA GLY A 27 -12.15 16.58 -10.02
C GLY A 27 -12.40 16.92 -11.48
N TYR A 28 -12.41 18.19 -11.83
CA TYR A 28 -12.63 18.64 -13.20
C TYR A 28 -11.55 18.14 -14.16
N PHE A 29 -10.29 18.37 -13.84
CA PHE A 29 -9.19 17.94 -14.73
C PHE A 29 -9.02 16.43 -14.79
N LEU A 30 -9.28 15.70 -13.70
CA LEU A 30 -9.36 14.23 -13.75
C LEU A 30 -10.49 13.77 -14.66
N GLY A 31 -11.68 14.36 -14.54
CA GLY A 31 -12.79 14.06 -15.43
C GLY A 31 -12.47 14.27 -16.90
N LYS A 32 -11.66 15.28 -17.26
CA LYS A 32 -11.20 15.50 -18.64
C LYS A 32 -10.20 14.45 -19.14
N LYS A 33 -9.49 13.75 -18.23
CA LYS A 33 -8.52 12.69 -18.57
C LYS A 33 -9.15 11.30 -18.64
N ILE A 34 -10.39 11.14 -18.19
CA ILE A 34 -11.13 9.88 -18.19
C ILE A 34 -12.03 9.84 -19.40
N ASP A 35 -11.85 8.87 -20.29
CA ASP A 35 -12.60 8.78 -21.56
C ASP A 35 -14.04 8.28 -21.37
N SER A 36 -14.31 7.43 -20.36
CA SER A 36 -15.66 6.91 -20.09
C SER A 36 -16.56 7.97 -19.44
N ASP A 37 -17.89 7.83 -19.65
CA ASP A 37 -18.90 8.65 -18.97
C ASP A 37 -18.97 8.41 -17.47
N TYR A 38 -18.60 7.21 -17.00
CA TYR A 38 -18.77 6.79 -15.61
C TYR A 38 -17.43 6.74 -14.86
N VAL A 39 -17.45 7.26 -13.63
CA VAL A 39 -16.33 7.24 -12.68
C VAL A 39 -16.84 6.71 -11.34
N PHE A 40 -16.07 5.80 -10.73
CA PHE A 40 -16.39 5.30 -9.39
C PHE A 40 -15.63 6.09 -8.33
N VAL A 41 -16.32 6.55 -7.27
CA VAL A 41 -15.72 7.30 -6.16
C VAL A 41 -16.15 6.69 -4.85
N SER A 42 -15.17 6.47 -3.96
CA SER A 42 -15.41 6.07 -2.57
C SER A 42 -14.40 6.73 -1.64
N TYR A 43 -14.54 6.54 -0.34
CA TYR A 43 -13.71 7.20 0.63
C TYR A 43 -13.48 6.35 1.89
N ASP A 44 -12.44 6.71 2.67
CA ASP A 44 -12.11 6.10 3.95
C ASP A 44 -12.97 6.64 5.11
N ALA A 45 -12.67 6.18 6.34
CA ALA A 45 -13.42 6.54 7.54
C ALA A 45 -13.23 7.99 8.01
N ARG A 46 -12.31 8.79 7.46
CA ARG A 46 -11.96 10.13 7.95
C ARG A 46 -13.15 11.08 7.93
N THR A 47 -13.28 11.87 8.99
CA THR A 47 -14.45 12.74 9.21
C THR A 47 -14.70 13.77 8.09
N HIS A 48 -13.65 14.18 7.39
CA HIS A 48 -13.73 15.15 6.29
C HIS A 48 -13.79 14.50 4.89
N SER A 49 -13.72 13.18 4.79
CA SER A 49 -13.82 12.46 3.51
C SER A 49 -15.13 12.71 2.77
N PRO A 50 -16.32 12.80 3.42
CA PRO A 50 -17.57 13.16 2.75
C PRO A 50 -17.55 14.56 2.14
N THR A 51 -16.91 15.53 2.79
CA THR A 51 -16.78 16.91 2.27
C THR A 51 -15.90 16.93 1.02
N LEU A 52 -14.75 16.26 1.08
CA LEU A 52 -13.85 16.11 -0.08
C LEU A 52 -14.52 15.37 -1.23
N HIS A 53 -15.35 14.36 -0.92
CA HIS A 53 -16.15 13.65 -1.92
C HIS A 53 -17.08 14.62 -2.66
N ASN A 54 -17.84 15.45 -1.95
CA ASN A 54 -18.75 16.41 -2.55
C ASN A 54 -18.02 17.42 -3.45
N TRP A 55 -16.90 17.95 -3.00
CA TRP A 55 -16.08 18.86 -3.81
C TRP A 55 -15.51 18.20 -5.06
N LEU A 56 -14.95 17.00 -4.92
CA LEU A 56 -14.41 16.23 -6.05
C LEU A 56 -15.49 15.90 -7.07
N VAL A 57 -16.66 15.47 -6.60
CA VAL A 57 -17.84 15.13 -7.42
C VAL A 57 -18.31 16.35 -8.21
N SER A 58 -18.36 17.55 -7.59
CA SER A 58 -18.72 18.79 -8.30
C SER A 58 -17.80 19.04 -9.50
N GLY A 59 -16.50 18.81 -9.34
CA GLY A 59 -15.53 18.91 -10.43
C GLY A 59 -15.74 17.88 -11.53
N LEU A 60 -15.94 16.63 -11.15
CA LEU A 60 -16.21 15.53 -12.09
C LEU A 60 -17.51 15.75 -12.88
N ASN A 61 -18.59 16.20 -12.21
CA ASN A 61 -19.86 16.53 -12.84
C ASN A 61 -19.70 17.70 -13.83
N LYS A 62 -18.93 18.73 -13.49
CA LYS A 62 -18.58 19.86 -14.38
C LYS A 62 -17.82 19.37 -15.62
N ALA A 63 -17.04 18.33 -15.50
CA ALA A 63 -16.35 17.69 -16.62
C ALA A 63 -17.26 16.79 -17.48
N GLY A 64 -18.54 16.64 -17.10
CA GLY A 64 -19.54 15.83 -17.80
C GLY A 64 -19.56 14.35 -17.39
N LYS A 65 -19.00 14.00 -16.23
CA LYS A 65 -18.96 12.61 -15.75
C LYS A 65 -20.19 12.27 -14.92
N LYS A 66 -20.61 11.00 -14.95
CA LYS A 66 -21.63 10.40 -14.09
C LYS A 66 -20.93 9.61 -12.98
N ILE A 67 -21.22 9.94 -11.75
CA ILE A 67 -20.47 9.44 -10.60
C ILE A 67 -21.21 8.27 -9.94
N LEU A 68 -20.56 7.12 -9.87
CA LEU A 68 -20.99 6.00 -9.03
C LEU A 68 -20.32 6.14 -7.65
N SER A 69 -21.11 6.40 -6.63
CA SER A 69 -20.59 6.62 -5.26
C SER A 69 -20.80 5.38 -4.40
N GLY A 70 -19.69 4.82 -3.90
CA GLY A 70 -19.67 3.63 -3.04
C GLY A 70 -19.75 3.94 -1.53
N GLY A 71 -19.61 5.21 -1.12
CA GLY A 71 -19.53 5.58 0.29
C GLY A 71 -18.21 5.15 0.93
N ILE A 72 -18.24 4.74 2.20
CA ILE A 72 -17.05 4.26 2.93
C ILE A 72 -16.70 2.85 2.44
N LEU A 73 -15.51 2.70 1.85
CA LEU A 73 -14.99 1.42 1.36
C LEU A 73 -13.46 1.33 1.54
N PRO A 74 -12.90 0.12 1.71
CA PRO A 74 -11.47 -0.12 1.57
C PRO A 74 -10.93 0.28 0.19
N THR A 75 -9.67 0.67 0.14
CA THR A 75 -8.98 1.02 -1.11
C THR A 75 -9.00 -0.16 -2.12
N GLY A 76 -8.75 -1.40 -1.67
CA GLY A 76 -8.84 -2.58 -2.52
C GLY A 76 -10.22 -2.76 -3.14
N THR A 77 -11.30 -2.49 -2.37
CA THR A 77 -12.68 -2.52 -2.89
C THR A 77 -12.91 -1.42 -3.94
N ASN A 78 -12.35 -0.21 -3.75
CA ASN A 78 -12.41 0.83 -4.79
C ASN A 78 -11.74 0.38 -6.09
N TYR A 79 -10.54 -0.16 -5.99
CA TYR A 79 -9.81 -0.66 -7.16
C TYR A 79 -10.55 -1.79 -7.88
N PHE A 80 -11.19 -2.69 -7.12
CA PHE A 80 -12.01 -3.79 -7.64
C PHE A 80 -13.07 -3.33 -8.64
N ALA A 81 -13.66 -2.14 -8.45
CA ALA A 81 -14.64 -1.57 -9.40
C ALA A 81 -14.14 -1.51 -10.85
N ASN A 82 -12.83 -1.36 -11.06
CA ASN A 82 -12.26 -1.27 -12.41
C ASN A 82 -12.21 -2.62 -13.15
N PHE A 83 -12.38 -3.74 -12.45
CA PHE A 83 -12.16 -5.07 -13.01
C PHE A 83 -13.43 -5.90 -13.13
N VAL A 84 -14.53 -5.43 -12.58
CA VAL A 84 -15.81 -6.14 -12.58
C VAL A 84 -16.89 -5.36 -13.32
N PRO A 85 -17.90 -6.03 -13.89
CA PRO A 85 -19.04 -5.34 -14.48
C PRO A 85 -19.85 -4.64 -13.39
N LEU A 86 -20.15 -3.35 -13.58
CA LEU A 86 -21.07 -2.61 -12.76
C LEU A 86 -22.43 -2.53 -13.45
N CYS A 87 -23.52 -2.83 -12.75
CA CYS A 87 -24.85 -2.87 -13.32
C CYS A 87 -25.76 -1.83 -12.68
N LEU A 88 -26.42 -1.01 -13.49
CA LEU A 88 -27.39 -0.02 -13.06
C LEU A 88 -28.79 -0.44 -13.50
N ASP A 89 -29.79 -0.38 -12.62
CA ASP A 89 -31.14 -0.89 -12.86
C ASP A 89 -31.79 -0.41 -14.17
N LYS A 90 -31.57 0.85 -14.54
CA LYS A 90 -32.20 1.47 -15.72
C LYS A 90 -31.31 1.50 -16.96
N VAL A 91 -30.01 1.23 -16.81
CA VAL A 91 -29.01 1.38 -17.89
C VAL A 91 -28.42 0.03 -18.29
N GLY A 92 -28.45 -0.93 -17.38
CA GLY A 92 -27.75 -2.20 -17.54
C GLY A 92 -26.27 -2.10 -17.16
N ARG A 93 -25.44 -2.90 -17.82
CA ARG A 93 -24.00 -2.92 -17.58
C ARG A 93 -23.33 -1.62 -18.03
N VAL A 94 -22.53 -1.03 -17.13
CA VAL A 94 -21.70 0.14 -17.41
C VAL A 94 -20.22 -0.18 -17.18
N GLU A 95 -19.36 0.50 -17.93
CA GLU A 95 -17.92 0.45 -17.74
C GLU A 95 -17.43 1.80 -17.23
N ILE A 96 -16.65 1.76 -16.15
CA ILE A 96 -16.00 2.97 -15.63
C ILE A 96 -14.65 3.19 -16.32
N GLY A 97 -14.30 4.43 -16.60
CA GLY A 97 -12.97 4.79 -17.11
C GLY A 97 -11.93 4.97 -16.01
N GLY A 98 -12.37 4.98 -14.74
CA GLY A 98 -11.48 5.09 -13.61
C GLY A 98 -12.21 5.08 -12.28
N SER A 99 -11.43 4.95 -11.22
CA SER A 99 -11.90 5.06 -9.85
C SER A 99 -11.01 5.98 -9.02
N ILE A 100 -11.61 6.65 -8.04
CA ILE A 100 -10.91 7.54 -7.12
C ILE A 100 -11.27 7.14 -5.70
N GLN A 101 -10.24 6.82 -4.90
CA GLN A 101 -10.36 6.60 -3.47
C GLN A 101 -9.89 7.84 -2.73
N ILE A 102 -10.77 8.42 -1.93
CA ILE A 102 -10.45 9.55 -1.05
C ILE A 102 -9.95 8.99 0.26
N THR A 103 -8.67 9.17 0.56
CA THR A 103 -8.06 8.56 1.74
C THR A 103 -6.80 9.29 2.20
N GLY A 104 -6.60 9.27 3.51
CA GLY A 104 -5.34 9.62 4.16
C GLY A 104 -4.48 8.40 4.49
N SER A 105 -4.94 7.15 4.21
CA SER A 105 -4.27 5.90 4.57
C SER A 105 -3.85 5.92 6.06
N HIS A 106 -2.59 5.65 6.35
CA HIS A 106 -1.98 5.68 7.68
C HIS A 106 -1.48 7.08 8.13
N ASN A 107 -1.77 8.15 7.39
CA ASN A 107 -1.36 9.50 7.81
C ASN A 107 -2.17 9.96 9.05
N PRO A 108 -1.67 10.96 9.83
CA PRO A 108 -2.44 11.60 10.89
C PRO A 108 -3.85 12.02 10.43
N LYS A 109 -4.78 12.09 11.38
CA LYS A 109 -6.22 12.28 11.08
C LYS A 109 -6.55 13.55 10.30
N GLU A 110 -5.70 14.58 10.35
CA GLU A 110 -5.86 15.85 9.65
C GLU A 110 -5.59 15.74 8.15
N TYR A 111 -4.85 14.70 7.73
CA TYR A 111 -4.51 14.46 6.32
C TYR A 111 -5.63 13.76 5.58
N ASN A 112 -5.68 14.01 4.28
CA ASN A 112 -6.44 13.22 3.32
C ASN A 112 -5.77 13.28 1.94
N GLY A 113 -6.39 12.69 0.93
CA GLY A 113 -5.84 12.69 -0.42
C GLY A 113 -6.65 11.87 -1.40
N PHE A 114 -6.05 11.59 -2.55
CA PHE A 114 -6.71 10.87 -3.64
C PHE A 114 -5.78 9.84 -4.25
N LYS A 115 -6.17 8.56 -4.17
CA LYS A 115 -5.57 7.47 -4.95
C LYS A 115 -6.42 7.30 -6.21
N ILE A 116 -5.78 7.34 -7.37
CA ILE A 116 -6.45 7.48 -8.66
C ILE A 116 -6.07 6.31 -9.56
N THR A 117 -7.07 5.68 -10.16
CA THR A 117 -6.92 4.67 -11.20
C THR A 117 -7.62 5.14 -12.46
N ILE A 118 -6.95 5.14 -13.60
CA ILE A 118 -7.53 5.44 -14.92
C ILE A 118 -7.20 4.28 -15.85
N ASN A 119 -8.20 3.77 -16.58
CA ASN A 119 -8.05 2.65 -17.50
C ASN A 119 -7.33 1.45 -16.86
N LYS A 120 -7.74 1.10 -15.62
CA LYS A 120 -7.19 -0.01 -14.82
C LYS A 120 -5.71 0.14 -14.41
N LYS A 121 -5.12 1.31 -14.63
CA LYS A 121 -3.72 1.60 -14.28
C LYS A 121 -3.63 2.68 -13.22
N PRO A 122 -2.64 2.62 -12.31
CA PRO A 122 -2.42 3.68 -11.35
C PRO A 122 -2.07 4.98 -12.08
N PHE A 123 -2.67 6.07 -11.62
CA PHE A 123 -2.38 7.42 -12.11
C PHE A 123 -1.42 8.09 -11.12
N TYR A 124 -0.12 8.17 -11.49
CA TYR A 124 0.96 8.59 -10.59
C TYR A 124 2.11 9.29 -11.33
N GLY A 125 3.12 9.74 -10.60
CA GLY A 125 4.33 10.34 -11.14
C GLY A 125 4.03 11.55 -12.02
N LYS A 126 4.54 11.54 -13.24
CA LYS A 126 4.35 12.62 -14.22
C LYS A 126 2.88 13.03 -14.39
N ASN A 127 1.96 12.07 -14.40
CA ASN A 127 0.54 12.35 -14.56
C ASN A 127 -0.01 13.22 -13.41
N ILE A 128 0.39 12.96 -12.16
CA ILE A 128 -0.01 13.76 -11.00
C ILE A 128 0.61 15.15 -11.06
N TYR A 129 1.89 15.26 -11.46
CA TYR A 129 2.55 16.56 -11.57
C TYR A 129 1.92 17.43 -12.65
N GLU A 130 1.59 16.87 -13.83
CA GLU A 130 0.88 17.56 -14.91
C GLU A 130 -0.52 18.00 -14.47
N LEU A 131 -1.26 17.12 -13.79
CA LEU A 131 -2.55 17.48 -13.18
C LEU A 131 -2.40 18.65 -12.21
N GLY A 132 -1.36 18.61 -11.35
CA GLY A 132 -1.08 19.71 -10.42
C GLY A 132 -0.82 21.04 -11.11
N GLU A 133 -0.10 21.04 -12.23
CA GLU A 133 0.14 22.24 -13.02
C GLU A 133 -1.15 22.78 -13.65
N GLU A 134 -2.03 21.91 -14.17
CA GLU A 134 -3.32 22.31 -14.73
C GLU A 134 -4.22 22.93 -13.65
N VAL A 135 -4.32 22.28 -12.49
CA VAL A 135 -5.11 22.76 -11.34
C VAL A 135 -4.64 24.12 -10.86
N LEU A 136 -3.32 24.31 -10.69
CA LEU A 136 -2.75 25.55 -10.13
C LEU A 136 -2.76 26.74 -11.10
N LYS A 137 -2.80 26.48 -12.42
CA LYS A 137 -2.86 27.53 -13.45
C LYS A 137 -4.29 27.93 -13.84
N SER A 138 -5.29 27.17 -13.41
CA SER A 138 -6.67 27.34 -13.86
C SER A 138 -7.44 28.33 -12.99
N ASP A 139 -8.16 29.22 -13.64
CA ASP A 139 -9.12 30.17 -13.03
C ASP A 139 -10.57 29.67 -13.14
N ILE A 140 -10.78 28.41 -13.53
CA ILE A 140 -12.13 27.86 -13.68
C ILE A 140 -12.90 27.92 -12.36
N ASN A 141 -14.09 28.50 -12.41
CA ASN A 141 -15.03 28.45 -11.30
C ASN A 141 -15.97 27.24 -11.47
N ILE A 142 -16.13 26.45 -10.40
CA ILE A 142 -16.94 25.25 -10.40
C ILE A 142 -17.99 25.36 -9.29
N GLU A 143 -19.24 25.47 -9.71
CA GLU A 143 -20.38 25.48 -8.80
C GLU A 143 -20.57 24.13 -8.13
N ASP A 144 -21.25 24.11 -6.99
CA ASP A 144 -21.63 22.89 -6.30
C ASP A 144 -22.59 22.07 -7.15
N ASN A 145 -22.21 20.82 -7.36
CA ASN A 145 -23.07 19.80 -7.95
C ASN A 145 -22.70 18.45 -7.33
N PHE A 146 -23.52 17.97 -6.40
CA PHE A 146 -23.30 16.75 -5.63
C PHE A 146 -24.06 15.55 -6.19
N ASP A 147 -24.49 15.62 -7.45
CA ASP A 147 -25.24 14.55 -8.11
C ASP A 147 -24.39 13.28 -8.23
N VAL A 148 -24.89 12.21 -7.66
CA VAL A 148 -24.26 10.88 -7.71
C VAL A 148 -25.32 9.78 -7.85
N ILE A 149 -24.90 8.67 -8.43
CA ILE A 149 -25.62 7.41 -8.41
C ILE A 149 -25.03 6.59 -7.26
N LYS A 150 -25.80 6.36 -6.19
CA LYS A 150 -25.37 5.46 -5.12
C LYS A 150 -25.23 4.04 -5.68
N TYR A 151 -24.10 3.40 -5.42
CA TYR A 151 -23.80 2.06 -5.94
C TYR A 151 -23.30 1.13 -4.82
N ASP A 152 -23.94 -0.01 -4.67
CA ASP A 152 -23.56 -1.02 -3.68
C ASP A 152 -22.46 -1.93 -4.22
N LEU A 153 -21.24 -1.41 -4.29
CA LEU A 153 -20.06 -2.21 -4.61
C LEU A 153 -19.66 -3.14 -3.46
N LYS A 154 -19.99 -2.76 -2.21
CA LYS A 154 -19.70 -3.56 -1.01
C LYS A 154 -20.25 -4.98 -1.15
N SER A 155 -21.53 -5.11 -1.44
CA SER A 155 -22.19 -6.43 -1.57
C SER A 155 -21.55 -7.26 -2.70
N GLN A 156 -21.28 -6.63 -3.84
CA GLN A 156 -20.63 -7.31 -4.97
C GLN A 156 -19.22 -7.79 -4.62
N TYR A 157 -18.43 -6.99 -3.90
CA TYR A 157 -17.09 -7.37 -3.43
C TYR A 157 -17.14 -8.51 -2.40
N VAL A 158 -18.03 -8.42 -1.42
CA VAL A 158 -18.26 -9.48 -0.41
C VAL A 158 -18.62 -10.79 -1.08
N ASP A 159 -19.53 -10.75 -2.07
CA ASP A 159 -19.96 -11.94 -2.81
C ASP A 159 -18.81 -12.52 -3.64
N PHE A 160 -18.04 -11.69 -4.29
CA PHE A 160 -16.89 -12.11 -5.06
C PHE A 160 -15.86 -12.85 -4.19
N LEU A 161 -15.46 -12.26 -3.04
CA LEU A 161 -14.50 -12.91 -2.14
C LEU A 161 -15.05 -14.18 -1.50
N ALA A 162 -16.30 -14.15 -1.03
CA ALA A 162 -16.92 -15.34 -0.43
C ALA A 162 -17.03 -16.50 -1.44
N ASN A 163 -17.28 -16.21 -2.71
CA ASN A 163 -17.30 -17.23 -3.76
C ASN A 163 -15.90 -17.77 -4.05
N GLN A 164 -14.92 -16.88 -4.19
CA GLN A 164 -13.54 -17.26 -4.49
C GLN A 164 -12.91 -18.11 -3.38
N PHE A 165 -13.23 -17.80 -2.13
CA PHE A 165 -12.72 -18.48 -0.94
C PHE A 165 -13.75 -19.45 -0.31
N SER A 166 -14.73 -19.92 -1.08
CA SER A 166 -15.79 -20.82 -0.59
C SER A 166 -15.27 -22.15 -0.01
N HIS A 167 -14.07 -22.59 -0.41
CA HIS A 167 -13.40 -23.77 0.16
C HIS A 167 -13.00 -23.56 1.63
N LEU A 168 -12.84 -22.32 2.11
CA LEU A 168 -12.58 -21.99 3.52
C LEU A 168 -13.85 -21.93 4.38
N GLN A 169 -15.01 -22.28 3.82
CA GLN A 169 -16.28 -22.21 4.53
C GLN A 169 -16.25 -23.02 5.85
N LYS A 170 -16.74 -22.38 6.94
CA LYS A 170 -16.79 -22.93 8.30
C LYS A 170 -15.44 -23.13 8.99
N MET A 171 -14.37 -22.57 8.45
CA MET A 171 -13.04 -22.63 9.06
C MET A 171 -13.09 -22.10 10.50
N ASP A 172 -12.39 -22.79 11.41
CA ASP A 172 -12.12 -22.31 12.77
C ASP A 172 -10.84 -21.49 12.76
N LEU A 173 -10.96 -20.16 12.86
CA LEU A 173 -9.87 -19.24 12.63
C LEU A 173 -8.89 -19.12 13.81
N ASN A 174 -9.43 -19.19 15.06
CA ASN A 174 -8.67 -18.86 16.26
C ASN A 174 -7.83 -17.59 16.07
N ALA A 175 -8.46 -16.52 15.59
CA ALA A 175 -7.80 -15.29 15.14
C ALA A 175 -8.45 -14.03 15.69
N VAL A 176 -7.67 -12.95 15.74
CA VAL A 176 -8.14 -11.58 15.97
C VAL A 176 -7.84 -10.71 14.74
N PHE A 177 -8.78 -9.83 14.41
CA PHE A 177 -8.66 -8.87 13.33
C PHE A 177 -8.77 -7.46 13.91
N ASP A 178 -7.78 -6.62 13.67
CA ASP A 178 -7.77 -5.24 14.11
C ASP A 178 -8.02 -4.31 12.91
N CYS A 179 -9.21 -3.70 12.89
CA CYS A 179 -9.62 -2.79 11.83
C CYS A 179 -9.21 -1.33 12.11
N GLY A 180 -8.63 -1.02 13.28
CA GLY A 180 -8.13 0.31 13.63
C GLY A 180 -9.14 1.45 13.46
N ASN A 181 -10.46 1.19 13.57
CA ASN A 181 -11.55 2.10 13.20
C ASN A 181 -11.49 2.60 11.73
N GLY A 182 -10.74 1.91 10.88
CA GLY A 182 -10.59 2.20 9.46
C GLY A 182 -11.68 1.58 8.58
N ALA A 183 -11.41 1.49 7.29
CA ALA A 183 -12.36 0.98 6.30
C ALA A 183 -12.48 -0.55 6.26
N ALA A 184 -11.52 -1.31 6.84
CA ALA A 184 -11.53 -2.77 6.82
C ALA A 184 -12.83 -3.37 7.39
N GLY A 185 -13.33 -2.85 8.51
CA GLY A 185 -14.53 -3.33 9.18
C GLY A 185 -15.79 -3.25 8.33
N VAL A 186 -15.81 -2.38 7.33
CA VAL A 186 -16.97 -2.22 6.42
C VAL A 186 -17.30 -3.52 5.67
N VAL A 187 -16.31 -4.31 5.31
CA VAL A 187 -16.47 -5.51 4.48
C VAL A 187 -16.11 -6.81 5.19
N LEU A 188 -15.14 -6.77 6.12
CA LEU A 188 -14.53 -7.97 6.70
C LEU A 188 -15.56 -8.90 7.37
N ARG A 189 -16.36 -8.38 8.31
CA ARG A 189 -17.39 -9.17 9.00
C ARG A 189 -18.36 -9.83 8.02
N ASN A 190 -18.81 -9.10 7.02
CA ASN A 190 -19.77 -9.64 6.05
C ASN A 190 -19.20 -10.85 5.28
N ILE A 191 -17.89 -10.83 4.96
CA ILE A 191 -17.24 -11.96 4.28
C ILE A 191 -17.07 -13.14 5.23
N LEU A 192 -16.59 -12.90 6.47
CA LEU A 192 -16.44 -13.96 7.49
C LEU A 192 -17.76 -14.65 7.80
N GLU A 193 -18.85 -13.88 7.97
CA GLU A 193 -20.21 -14.41 8.21
C GLU A 193 -20.74 -15.17 6.99
N LYS A 194 -20.54 -14.67 5.77
CA LYS A 194 -20.97 -15.34 4.55
C LYS A 194 -20.26 -16.67 4.36
N LEU A 195 -18.99 -16.76 4.73
CA LEU A 195 -18.20 -18.00 4.79
C LEU A 195 -18.49 -18.83 6.05
N LYS A 196 -19.35 -18.36 6.98
CA LYS A 196 -19.70 -19.04 8.23
C LYS A 196 -18.47 -19.41 9.06
N MET A 197 -17.46 -18.56 9.04
CA MET A 197 -16.22 -18.75 9.80
C MET A 197 -16.48 -18.62 11.30
N LYS A 198 -15.66 -19.26 12.15
CA LYS A 198 -15.84 -19.34 13.59
C LYS A 198 -14.61 -18.93 14.36
N ASN A 199 -14.77 -18.69 15.68
CA ASN A 199 -13.68 -18.44 16.64
C ASN A 199 -12.78 -17.27 16.22
N TYR A 200 -13.40 -16.14 15.87
CA TYR A 200 -12.69 -14.91 15.60
C TYR A 200 -13.20 -13.75 16.47
N GLU A 201 -12.36 -12.74 16.62
CA GLU A 201 -12.70 -11.47 17.25
C GLU A 201 -12.30 -10.33 16.30
N ILE A 202 -13.11 -9.27 16.24
CA ILE A 202 -12.80 -8.08 15.45
C ILE A 202 -12.70 -6.90 16.42
N LEU A 203 -11.53 -6.28 16.47
CA LEU A 203 -11.26 -5.07 17.23
C LEU A 203 -11.54 -3.85 16.35
N TYR A 204 -12.10 -2.82 16.95
CA TYR A 204 -12.26 -1.48 16.35
C TYR A 204 -12.91 -1.51 14.97
N GLU A 205 -13.92 -2.35 14.82
CA GLU A 205 -14.61 -2.66 13.56
C GLU A 205 -15.32 -1.44 12.95
N ASN A 206 -15.94 -0.61 13.81
CA ASN A 206 -16.75 0.50 13.33
C ASN A 206 -15.86 1.63 12.84
N PRO A 207 -16.04 2.11 11.58
CA PRO A 207 -15.29 3.24 11.05
C PRO A 207 -15.47 4.50 11.90
N ASP A 208 -14.37 5.09 12.35
CA ASP A 208 -14.34 6.37 13.06
C ASP A 208 -13.08 7.15 12.68
N GLY A 209 -13.25 8.24 11.94
CA GLY A 209 -12.15 9.06 11.44
C GLY A 209 -11.36 9.83 12.49
N ASN A 210 -11.75 9.74 13.78
CA ASN A 210 -10.94 10.24 14.90
C ASN A 210 -9.90 9.23 15.36
N PHE A 211 -10.04 7.94 14.97
CA PHE A 211 -9.17 6.83 15.38
C PHE A 211 -8.95 6.78 16.89
N PRO A 212 -10.03 6.60 17.70
CA PRO A 212 -9.98 6.83 19.14
C PRO A 212 -9.16 5.79 19.92
N ASN A 213 -8.88 4.64 19.33
CA ASN A 213 -8.21 3.54 20.03
C ASN A 213 -6.69 3.57 19.81
N HIS A 214 -6.25 3.63 18.57
CA HIS A 214 -4.85 3.81 18.19
C HIS A 214 -4.76 4.39 16.76
N HIS A 215 -3.59 4.87 16.40
CA HIS A 215 -3.31 5.31 15.03
C HIS A 215 -3.37 4.10 14.07
N PRO A 216 -4.10 4.17 12.92
CA PRO A 216 -4.31 3.03 12.05
C PRO A 216 -3.11 2.80 11.11
N ASP A 217 -1.97 2.48 11.70
CA ASP A 217 -0.74 2.09 10.99
C ASP A 217 -0.18 0.80 11.62
N PRO A 218 -0.38 -0.36 10.99
CA PRO A 218 0.08 -1.64 11.52
C PRO A 218 1.57 -1.87 11.33
N THR A 219 2.31 -0.94 10.73
CA THR A 219 3.77 -1.01 10.60
C THR A 219 4.49 -0.60 11.88
N GLU A 220 3.82 0.17 12.75
CA GLU A 220 4.34 0.67 14.02
C GLU A 220 3.92 -0.25 15.17
N GLU A 221 4.89 -0.80 15.90
CA GLU A 221 4.65 -1.76 17.01
C GLU A 221 3.76 -1.18 18.12
N GLU A 222 3.82 0.12 18.35
CA GLU A 222 2.99 0.78 19.37
C GLU A 222 1.50 0.70 19.08
N ASN A 223 1.09 0.57 17.82
CA ASN A 223 -0.29 0.45 17.40
C ASN A 223 -0.82 -1.00 17.50
N LEU A 224 0.05 -1.98 17.76
CA LEU A 224 -0.30 -3.39 17.84
C LEU A 224 -0.47 -3.90 19.27
N LYS A 225 -0.47 -3.04 20.28
CA LYS A 225 -0.53 -3.43 21.71
C LYS A 225 -1.73 -4.33 22.01
N ASP A 226 -2.92 -3.95 21.54
CA ASP A 226 -4.15 -4.71 21.79
C ASP A 226 -4.17 -6.02 21.00
N VAL A 227 -3.56 -6.03 19.82
CA VAL A 227 -3.34 -7.25 19.03
C VAL A 227 -2.45 -8.23 19.78
N TYR A 228 -1.33 -7.78 20.36
CA TYR A 228 -0.45 -8.64 21.18
C TYR A 228 -1.15 -9.16 22.44
N GLU A 229 -1.99 -8.35 23.08
CA GLU A 229 -2.78 -8.80 24.23
C GLU A 229 -3.72 -9.95 23.84
N LYS A 230 -4.41 -9.82 22.69
CA LYS A 230 -5.31 -10.85 22.17
C LYS A 230 -4.57 -12.11 21.70
N LEU A 231 -3.34 -12.00 21.23
CA LEU A 231 -2.50 -13.15 20.84
C LEU A 231 -2.12 -14.06 22.02
N LYS A 232 -2.31 -13.63 23.27
CA LYS A 232 -2.18 -14.51 24.43
C LYS A 232 -3.24 -15.62 24.42
N GLU A 233 -4.42 -15.34 23.88
CA GLU A 233 -5.57 -16.27 23.78
C GLU A 233 -5.75 -16.80 22.36
N LYS A 234 -5.54 -15.96 21.35
CA LYS A 234 -5.67 -16.31 19.92
C LYS A 234 -4.36 -16.84 19.34
N LYS A 235 -4.45 -17.58 18.23
CA LYS A 235 -3.28 -18.14 17.55
C LYS A 235 -2.71 -17.18 16.51
N TYR A 236 -3.57 -16.44 15.81
CA TYR A 236 -3.23 -15.54 14.73
C TYR A 236 -3.83 -14.17 14.91
N ALA A 237 -3.19 -13.16 14.35
CA ALA A 237 -3.69 -11.80 14.30
C ALA A 237 -3.45 -11.14 12.95
N PHE A 238 -4.39 -10.28 12.59
CA PHE A 238 -4.37 -9.48 11.37
C PHE A 238 -4.65 -8.04 11.77
N ALA A 239 -3.86 -7.08 11.28
CA ALA A 239 -4.11 -5.67 11.51
C ALA A 239 -4.04 -4.90 10.19
N TYR A 240 -4.87 -3.87 10.05
CA TYR A 240 -5.03 -3.11 8.81
C TYR A 240 -4.73 -1.63 9.04
N ASP A 241 -4.29 -0.95 7.98
CA ASP A 241 -4.22 0.51 8.02
C ASP A 241 -5.58 1.17 7.71
N GLY A 242 -5.64 2.49 7.77
CA GLY A 242 -6.89 3.25 7.74
C GLY A 242 -7.78 3.01 6.53
N ASP A 243 -7.22 2.69 5.37
CA ASP A 243 -7.96 2.37 4.14
C ASP A 243 -7.80 0.91 3.67
N ALA A 244 -7.20 0.07 4.53
CA ALA A 244 -7.07 -1.37 4.36
C ALA A 244 -6.40 -1.82 3.06
N ASP A 245 -5.35 -1.13 2.64
CA ASP A 245 -4.47 -1.57 1.57
C ASP A 245 -3.13 -2.15 2.09
N ARG A 246 -2.89 -2.07 3.42
CA ARG A 246 -1.79 -2.71 4.12
C ARG A 246 -2.28 -3.70 5.16
N ILE A 247 -1.53 -4.79 5.30
CA ILE A 247 -1.79 -5.83 6.28
C ILE A 247 -0.54 -6.12 7.10
N ALA A 248 -0.69 -6.26 8.42
CA ALA A 248 0.24 -6.97 9.28
C ALA A 248 -0.37 -8.34 9.63
N PHE A 249 0.44 -9.38 9.57
CA PHE A 249 0.08 -10.72 10.00
C PHE A 249 1.03 -11.19 11.09
N LEU A 250 0.47 -11.63 12.20
CA LEU A 250 1.21 -12.05 13.38
C LEU A 250 0.71 -13.41 13.88
N ASP A 251 1.64 -14.16 14.45
CA ASP A 251 1.30 -15.24 15.38
C ASP A 251 1.83 -14.91 16.80
N ARG A 252 1.75 -15.86 17.72
CA ARG A 252 2.25 -15.66 19.09
C ARG A 252 3.75 -15.39 19.18
N LYS A 253 4.50 -15.66 18.12
CA LYS A 253 5.96 -15.62 18.13
C LYS A 253 6.55 -14.51 17.28
N TYR A 254 5.93 -14.23 16.13
CA TYR A 254 6.46 -13.34 15.11
C TYR A 254 5.42 -12.39 14.53
N ASN A 255 5.88 -11.22 14.15
CA ASN A 255 5.22 -10.28 13.24
C ASN A 255 5.89 -10.42 11.86
N TYR A 256 5.18 -11.04 10.91
CA TYR A 256 5.70 -11.34 9.57
C TYR A 256 5.51 -10.12 8.66
N LYS A 257 6.59 -9.43 8.34
CA LYS A 257 6.56 -8.28 7.42
C LYS A 257 6.21 -8.71 5.99
N GLY A 258 5.79 -7.75 5.14
CA GLY A 258 5.27 -8.04 3.81
C GLY A 258 6.24 -8.80 2.89
N ASP A 259 7.55 -8.60 3.02
CA ASP A 259 8.57 -9.34 2.28
C ASP A 259 8.67 -10.81 2.71
N ILE A 260 8.49 -11.10 4.00
CA ILE A 260 8.40 -12.47 4.51
C ILE A 260 7.10 -13.13 4.08
N LEU A 261 5.98 -12.40 4.08
CA LEU A 261 4.72 -12.92 3.53
C LEU A 261 4.85 -13.25 2.04
N ALA A 262 5.56 -12.43 1.26
CA ALA A 262 5.85 -12.73 -0.14
C ALA A 262 6.61 -14.04 -0.32
N TYR A 263 7.60 -14.32 0.54
CA TYR A 263 8.29 -15.61 0.54
C TYR A 263 7.35 -16.78 0.84
N PHE A 264 6.47 -16.65 1.86
CA PHE A 264 5.51 -17.71 2.19
C PHE A 264 4.55 -18.00 1.04
N PHE A 265 4.06 -16.97 0.36
CA PHE A 265 3.23 -17.14 -0.83
C PHE A 265 4.00 -17.77 -1.98
N ALA A 266 5.25 -17.34 -2.24
CA ALA A 266 6.09 -17.90 -3.29
C ALA A 266 6.29 -19.41 -3.09
N LYS A 267 6.50 -19.88 -1.85
CA LYS A 267 6.62 -21.31 -1.50
C LYS A 267 5.40 -22.14 -1.89
N ASN A 268 4.25 -21.52 -2.06
CA ASN A 268 2.97 -22.15 -2.39
C ASN A 268 2.53 -21.94 -3.85
N LEU A 269 3.39 -21.35 -4.67
CA LEU A 269 3.20 -21.18 -6.11
C LEU A 269 4.14 -22.11 -6.88
N LYS A 270 3.77 -22.46 -8.10
CA LYS A 270 4.62 -23.22 -9.01
C LYS A 270 5.47 -22.24 -9.83
N GLU A 271 6.79 -22.37 -9.78
CA GLU A 271 7.73 -21.51 -10.50
C GLU A 271 7.41 -20.00 -10.31
N PRO A 272 7.34 -19.53 -9.05
CA PRO A 272 6.84 -18.18 -8.77
C PRO A 272 7.69 -17.08 -9.39
N CYS A 273 7.04 -16.06 -9.91
CA CYS A 273 7.63 -14.76 -10.22
C CYS A 273 7.12 -13.72 -9.25
N ILE A 274 8.00 -13.17 -8.40
CA ILE A 274 7.63 -12.14 -7.44
C ILE A 274 8.43 -10.86 -7.64
N ILE A 275 7.84 -9.74 -7.26
CA ILE A 275 8.48 -8.42 -7.26
C ILE A 275 8.46 -7.88 -5.84
N SER A 276 9.58 -7.33 -5.38
CA SER A 276 9.61 -6.56 -4.13
C SER A 276 10.52 -5.34 -4.25
N GLU A 277 10.52 -4.53 -3.22
CA GLU A 277 11.20 -3.24 -3.22
C GLU A 277 12.64 -3.31 -2.72
N VAL A 278 13.43 -2.26 -2.99
CA VAL A 278 14.84 -2.17 -2.55
C VAL A 278 15.02 -2.26 -1.02
N LYS A 279 13.98 -2.03 -0.23
CA LYS A 279 14.01 -2.13 1.24
C LYS A 279 13.85 -3.57 1.74
N ALA A 280 13.34 -4.48 0.92
CA ALA A 280 13.08 -5.86 1.31
C ALA A 280 14.38 -6.60 1.69
N THR A 281 14.24 -7.57 2.57
CA THR A 281 15.36 -8.43 3.01
C THR A 281 16.02 -9.12 1.83
N GLN A 282 17.35 -9.23 1.86
CA GLN A 282 18.09 -9.99 0.83
C GLN A 282 17.71 -11.49 0.85
N VAL A 283 17.31 -11.98 2.01
CA VAL A 283 16.84 -13.37 2.19
C VAL A 283 15.67 -13.70 1.25
N LEU A 284 14.72 -12.74 1.05
CA LEU A 284 13.62 -12.95 0.11
C LEU A 284 14.13 -13.29 -1.30
N TYR A 285 15.05 -12.46 -1.82
CA TYR A 285 15.58 -12.61 -3.17
C TYR A 285 16.42 -13.89 -3.31
N ASP A 286 17.29 -14.15 -2.33
CA ASP A 286 18.18 -15.30 -2.36
C ASP A 286 17.41 -16.62 -2.26
N GLU A 287 16.41 -16.70 -1.38
CA GLU A 287 15.65 -17.92 -1.16
C GLU A 287 14.66 -18.20 -2.30
N VAL A 288 13.92 -17.19 -2.78
CA VAL A 288 12.98 -17.40 -3.89
C VAL A 288 13.69 -17.72 -5.19
N ASN A 289 14.85 -17.15 -5.47
CA ASN A 289 15.63 -17.44 -6.69
C ASN A 289 16.17 -18.88 -6.75
N LYS A 290 16.05 -19.66 -5.68
CA LYS A 290 16.39 -21.11 -5.71
C LYS A 290 15.31 -21.96 -6.41
N PHE A 291 14.06 -21.48 -6.48
CA PHE A 291 12.94 -22.27 -7.03
C PHE A 291 11.98 -21.44 -7.91
N GLY A 292 12.25 -20.16 -8.11
CA GLY A 292 11.46 -19.23 -8.90
C GLY A 292 12.28 -18.01 -9.31
N LYS A 293 11.63 -16.87 -9.42
CA LYS A 293 12.24 -15.59 -9.78
C LYS A 293 11.80 -14.50 -8.82
N ALA A 294 12.73 -13.78 -8.19
CA ALA A 294 12.49 -12.60 -7.40
C ALA A 294 13.15 -11.39 -8.05
N ILE A 295 12.38 -10.31 -8.27
CA ILE A 295 12.80 -9.06 -8.92
C ILE A 295 12.78 -7.95 -7.88
N MET A 296 13.91 -7.25 -7.73
CA MET A 296 14.01 -6.04 -6.91
C MET A 296 13.66 -4.82 -7.74
N TYR A 297 12.82 -3.93 -7.19
CA TYR A 297 12.37 -2.74 -7.89
C TYR A 297 12.23 -1.53 -6.97
N LYS A 298 11.73 -0.43 -7.52
CA LYS A 298 11.48 0.83 -6.80
C LYS A 298 10.40 0.65 -5.76
N THR A 299 10.59 1.28 -4.61
CA THR A 299 9.55 1.46 -3.59
C THR A 299 8.35 2.22 -4.16
N GLY A 300 7.17 1.89 -3.67
CA GLY A 300 5.91 2.56 -3.97
C GLY A 300 4.92 1.67 -4.69
N HIS A 301 3.74 1.57 -4.10
CA HIS A 301 2.66 0.70 -4.56
C HIS A 301 2.34 0.86 -6.06
N SER A 302 2.38 2.09 -6.58
CA SER A 302 2.12 2.36 -8.00
C SER A 302 3.22 1.83 -8.92
N ASN A 303 4.49 1.90 -8.49
CA ASN A 303 5.63 1.34 -9.22
C ASN A 303 5.53 -0.18 -9.30
N LEU A 304 5.24 -0.84 -8.16
CA LEU A 304 5.13 -2.29 -8.09
C LEU A 304 3.94 -2.81 -8.91
N LYS A 305 2.76 -2.16 -8.83
CA LYS A 305 1.60 -2.49 -9.68
C LYS A 305 1.94 -2.42 -11.16
N THR A 306 2.60 -1.35 -11.58
CA THR A 306 2.96 -1.15 -13.00
C THR A 306 3.90 -2.26 -13.45
N LEU A 307 4.97 -2.54 -12.71
CA LEU A 307 5.92 -3.58 -13.08
C LEU A 307 5.29 -4.99 -13.03
N LEU A 308 4.39 -5.23 -12.06
CA LEU A 308 3.67 -6.50 -11.94
C LEU A 308 2.89 -6.83 -13.22
N TYR A 309 2.17 -5.84 -13.76
CA TYR A 309 1.47 -5.99 -15.04
C TYR A 309 2.43 -6.15 -16.22
N GLU A 310 3.48 -5.34 -16.29
CA GLU A 310 4.45 -5.38 -17.40
C GLU A 310 5.20 -6.71 -17.48
N LYS A 311 5.51 -7.31 -16.33
CA LYS A 311 6.27 -8.56 -16.25
C LYS A 311 5.39 -9.80 -16.22
N GLY A 312 4.09 -9.66 -15.93
CA GLY A 312 3.17 -10.78 -15.74
C GLY A 312 3.59 -11.68 -14.57
N CYS A 313 4.21 -11.12 -13.52
CA CYS A 313 4.56 -11.86 -12.32
C CYS A 313 3.32 -12.18 -11.48
N ASP A 314 3.44 -13.16 -10.57
CA ASP A 314 2.32 -13.68 -9.78
C ASP A 314 1.98 -12.79 -8.60
N LEU A 315 2.99 -12.13 -8.02
CA LEU A 315 2.89 -11.42 -6.76
C LEU A 315 3.86 -10.25 -6.71
N ALA A 316 3.43 -9.14 -6.11
CA ALA A 316 4.34 -8.11 -5.62
C ALA A 316 4.07 -7.82 -4.14
N ALA A 317 5.09 -7.35 -3.39
CA ALA A 317 4.91 -6.96 -1.99
C ALA A 317 5.92 -5.91 -1.55
N GLU A 318 5.48 -5.04 -0.63
CA GLU A 318 6.33 -4.12 0.11
C GLU A 318 6.49 -4.57 1.57
N VAL A 319 7.59 -4.24 2.20
CA VAL A 319 7.85 -4.50 3.63
C VAL A 319 6.73 -3.97 4.51
N SER A 320 6.13 -2.85 4.10
CA SER A 320 5.03 -2.16 4.79
C SER A 320 3.69 -2.89 4.78
N GLY A 321 3.58 -4.03 4.08
CA GLY A 321 2.36 -4.83 4.05
C GLY A 321 1.42 -4.59 2.88
N HIS A 322 1.79 -3.76 1.87
CA HIS A 322 1.11 -3.79 0.59
C HIS A 322 1.42 -5.10 -0.12
N ILE A 323 0.41 -5.87 -0.47
CA ILE A 323 0.54 -7.15 -1.18
C ILE A 323 -0.39 -7.17 -2.38
N PHE A 324 0.17 -7.47 -3.54
CA PHE A 324 -0.49 -7.42 -4.84
C PHE A 324 -0.53 -8.83 -5.45
N PHE A 325 -1.67 -9.47 -5.49
CA PHE A 325 -1.82 -10.78 -6.11
C PHE A 325 -2.27 -10.66 -7.55
N ASN A 326 -1.55 -11.29 -8.48
CA ASN A 326 -1.87 -11.29 -9.91
C ASN A 326 -2.08 -12.72 -10.45
N ASP A 327 -1.80 -13.74 -9.64
CA ASP A 327 -2.02 -15.15 -9.99
C ASP A 327 -3.51 -15.52 -10.13
N ARG A 328 -4.36 -15.02 -9.21
CA ARG A 328 -5.80 -15.29 -9.16
C ARG A 328 -6.62 -14.02 -8.81
N TYR A 329 -6.00 -12.85 -8.90
CA TYR A 329 -6.62 -11.57 -8.61
C TYR A 329 -6.13 -10.52 -9.61
N PHE A 330 -6.35 -9.25 -9.36
CA PHE A 330 -6.20 -8.16 -10.32
C PHE A 330 -4.88 -7.39 -10.20
N GLY A 331 -3.91 -7.87 -9.44
CA GLY A 331 -2.63 -7.18 -9.24
C GLY A 331 -2.73 -5.85 -8.48
N ILE A 332 -3.76 -5.71 -7.64
CA ILE A 332 -4.01 -4.54 -6.80
C ILE A 332 -3.64 -4.82 -5.33
N ASP A 333 -3.28 -3.78 -4.58
CA ASP A 333 -3.06 -3.85 -3.14
C ASP A 333 -4.41 -3.92 -2.42
N ASP A 334 -4.65 -5.05 -1.79
CA ASP A 334 -5.91 -5.35 -1.12
C ASP A 334 -5.64 -6.20 0.11
N ALA A 335 -5.62 -5.55 1.28
CA ALA A 335 -5.33 -6.24 2.54
C ALA A 335 -6.42 -7.23 2.95
N ILE A 336 -7.67 -6.99 2.55
CA ILE A 336 -8.77 -7.92 2.79
C ILE A 336 -8.57 -9.17 1.94
N TYR A 337 -8.26 -9.04 0.66
CA TYR A 337 -7.91 -10.19 -0.19
C TYR A 337 -6.70 -10.96 0.37
N ALA A 338 -5.65 -10.24 0.76
CA ALA A 338 -4.44 -10.83 1.35
C ALA A 338 -4.74 -11.64 2.62
N THR A 339 -5.68 -11.18 3.45
CA THR A 339 -6.16 -11.94 4.61
C THR A 339 -6.63 -13.34 4.22
N PHE A 340 -7.49 -13.46 3.23
CA PHE A 340 -8.03 -14.76 2.81
C PHE A 340 -6.96 -15.64 2.14
N ARG A 341 -5.97 -15.04 1.47
CA ARG A 341 -4.80 -15.77 0.96
C ARG A 341 -3.93 -16.34 2.10
N ILE A 342 -3.77 -15.62 3.21
CA ILE A 342 -3.10 -16.14 4.41
C ILE A 342 -3.94 -17.25 5.06
N LEU A 343 -5.26 -17.08 5.13
CA LEU A 343 -6.16 -18.11 5.65
C LEU A 343 -6.11 -19.41 4.81
N GLU A 344 -5.90 -19.33 3.49
CA GLU A 344 -5.63 -20.51 2.66
C GLU A 344 -4.34 -21.26 3.06
N LEU A 345 -3.29 -20.53 3.44
CA LEU A 345 -2.06 -21.14 3.93
C LEU A 345 -2.30 -21.84 5.27
N ILE A 346 -3.08 -21.20 6.16
CA ILE A 346 -3.47 -21.77 7.46
C ILE A 346 -4.29 -23.06 7.26
N ASP A 347 -5.27 -23.03 6.36
CA ASP A 347 -6.14 -24.19 6.05
C ASP A 347 -5.33 -25.37 5.48
N LYS A 348 -4.30 -25.08 4.68
CA LYS A 348 -3.35 -26.10 4.17
C LYS A 348 -2.36 -26.61 5.22
N GLY A 349 -2.41 -26.11 6.46
CA GLY A 349 -1.48 -26.49 7.52
C GLY A 349 -0.06 -25.94 7.35
N PHE A 350 0.10 -24.80 6.65
CA PHE A 350 1.41 -24.18 6.49
C PHE A 350 1.96 -23.72 7.85
N ASP A 351 3.15 -24.17 8.18
CA ASP A 351 3.81 -23.87 9.47
C ASP A 351 4.70 -22.62 9.31
N PHE A 352 4.10 -21.45 9.58
CA PHE A 352 4.77 -20.13 9.45
C PHE A 352 6.03 -20.03 10.33
N VAL A 353 5.96 -20.55 11.56
CA VAL A 353 7.09 -20.51 12.49
C VAL A 353 8.25 -21.34 11.95
N LYS A 354 7.99 -22.58 11.57
CA LYS A 354 9.01 -23.48 11.03
C LYS A 354 9.64 -22.93 9.76
N GLU A 355 8.82 -22.42 8.83
CA GLU A 355 9.32 -21.83 7.58
C GLU A 355 10.15 -20.58 7.84
N TYR A 356 9.70 -19.70 8.74
CA TYR A 356 10.45 -18.49 9.08
C TYR A 356 11.78 -18.81 9.77
N GLU A 357 11.80 -19.78 10.70
CA GLU A 357 13.00 -20.20 11.41
C GLU A 357 13.99 -20.98 10.53
N SER A 358 13.52 -21.51 9.40
CA SER A 358 14.39 -22.17 8.40
C SER A 358 15.16 -21.17 7.52
N LEU A 359 14.74 -19.91 7.49
CA LEU A 359 15.40 -18.86 6.72
C LEU A 359 16.78 -18.51 7.32
N PRO A 360 17.74 -18.09 6.48
CA PRO A 360 18.98 -17.53 6.98
C PRO A 360 18.75 -16.41 7.97
N LYS A 361 19.36 -16.50 9.14
CA LYS A 361 19.22 -15.47 10.17
C LYS A 361 19.96 -14.20 9.77
N VAL A 362 19.26 -13.09 9.78
CA VAL A 362 19.81 -11.76 9.53
C VAL A 362 19.42 -10.79 10.64
N TYR A 363 20.19 -9.73 10.77
CA TYR A 363 19.92 -8.60 11.65
C TYR A 363 19.68 -7.39 10.79
N ASN A 364 18.61 -6.64 11.06
CA ASN A 364 18.28 -5.43 10.31
C ASN A 364 17.92 -4.27 11.23
N THR A 365 18.01 -3.07 10.69
CA THR A 365 17.46 -1.87 11.32
C THR A 365 16.06 -1.62 10.84
N ASP A 366 15.27 -0.88 11.61
CA ASP A 366 14.12 -0.16 11.08
C ASP A 366 14.56 0.90 10.07
N GLU A 367 13.59 1.54 9.41
CA GLU A 367 13.85 2.67 8.54
C GLU A 367 14.29 3.89 9.37
N ILE A 368 15.51 4.36 9.12
CA ILE A 368 16.06 5.53 9.80
C ILE A 368 15.90 6.74 8.88
N LYS A 369 15.20 7.77 9.36
CA LYS A 369 14.93 9.00 8.60
C LYS A 369 16.00 10.06 8.90
N VAL A 370 16.72 10.51 7.88
CA VAL A 370 17.72 11.57 7.96
C VAL A 370 17.13 12.83 7.35
N LYS A 371 17.00 13.90 8.13
CA LYS A 371 16.40 15.18 7.67
C LYS A 371 17.27 15.81 6.58
N THR A 372 16.62 16.32 5.54
CA THR A 372 17.23 17.12 4.47
C THR A 372 16.17 18.07 3.90
N THR A 373 16.40 18.65 2.71
CA THR A 373 15.43 19.52 2.03
C THR A 373 15.03 18.92 0.67
N GLU A 374 13.86 19.33 0.14
CA GLU A 374 13.36 18.83 -1.14
C GLU A 374 14.34 19.03 -2.30
N ASP A 375 15.02 20.16 -2.33
CA ASP A 375 15.99 20.53 -3.39
C ASP A 375 17.33 19.80 -3.28
N LYS A 376 17.69 19.29 -2.10
CA LYS A 376 18.97 18.63 -1.84
C LYS A 376 18.91 17.10 -1.91
N LYS A 377 17.79 16.49 -1.50
CA LYS A 377 17.71 15.04 -1.28
C LYS A 377 18.17 14.20 -2.49
N PHE A 378 17.79 14.57 -3.70
CA PHE A 378 18.20 13.85 -4.91
C PHE A 378 19.67 14.12 -5.27
N LYS A 379 20.15 15.36 -5.11
CA LYS A 379 21.56 15.71 -5.33
C LYS A 379 22.49 14.96 -4.40
N ILE A 380 22.07 14.77 -3.14
CA ILE A 380 22.81 13.97 -2.16
C ILE A 380 22.93 12.52 -2.63
N ILE A 381 21.83 11.92 -3.12
CA ILE A 381 21.83 10.56 -3.64
C ILE A 381 22.77 10.43 -4.85
N ASP A 382 22.73 11.36 -5.79
CA ASP A 382 23.60 11.35 -6.98
C ASP A 382 25.07 11.46 -6.60
N GLY A 383 25.40 12.38 -5.68
CA GLY A 383 26.76 12.54 -5.16
C GLY A 383 27.26 11.30 -4.41
N LEU A 384 26.39 10.74 -3.55
CA LEU A 384 26.67 9.52 -2.80
C LEU A 384 26.93 8.33 -3.75
N LYS A 385 26.08 8.15 -4.76
CA LYS A 385 26.23 7.10 -5.77
C LYS A 385 27.59 7.18 -6.47
N LYS A 386 27.94 8.36 -6.96
CA LYS A 386 29.21 8.60 -7.63
C LYS A 386 30.40 8.25 -6.72
N TYR A 387 30.38 8.76 -5.48
CA TYR A 387 31.44 8.49 -4.50
C TYR A 387 31.59 6.98 -4.21
N LEU A 388 30.48 6.27 -4.03
CA LEU A 388 30.50 4.83 -3.73
C LEU A 388 31.02 4.01 -4.93
N GLN A 389 30.69 4.40 -6.16
CA GLN A 389 31.20 3.78 -7.38
C GLN A 389 32.70 3.97 -7.52
N GLU A 390 33.22 5.19 -7.31
CA GLU A 390 34.66 5.53 -7.39
C GLU A 390 35.48 4.84 -6.30
N ASN A 391 34.89 4.53 -5.15
CA ASN A 391 35.60 3.94 -4.02
C ASN A 391 35.19 2.48 -3.76
N LYS A 392 34.55 1.79 -4.73
CA LYS A 392 33.96 0.46 -4.59
C LYS A 392 34.92 -0.55 -3.98
N GLU A 393 36.10 -0.71 -4.55
CA GLU A 393 37.10 -1.67 -4.08
C GLU A 393 37.64 -1.31 -2.68
N LYS A 394 37.98 -0.05 -2.45
CA LYS A 394 38.50 0.46 -1.17
C LYS A 394 37.54 0.24 -0.01
N LEU A 395 36.23 0.32 -0.28
CA LEU A 395 35.16 0.15 0.71
C LEU A 395 34.74 -1.32 0.86
N GLY A 396 35.25 -2.24 0.06
CA GLY A 396 34.84 -3.66 0.06
C GLY A 396 33.40 -3.87 -0.44
N ILE A 397 32.94 -3.01 -1.34
CA ILE A 397 31.60 -3.09 -1.93
C ILE A 397 31.60 -4.16 -3.03
N LYS A 398 30.69 -5.12 -2.94
CA LYS A 398 30.50 -6.15 -3.97
C LYS A 398 29.69 -5.63 -5.15
N ASP A 399 28.56 -4.99 -4.85
CA ASP A 399 27.63 -4.51 -5.86
C ASP A 399 26.87 -3.26 -5.41
N ILE A 400 26.39 -2.47 -6.37
CA ILE A 400 25.61 -1.27 -6.14
C ILE A 400 24.35 -1.36 -7.00
N ILE A 401 23.19 -1.38 -6.35
CA ILE A 401 21.87 -1.36 -6.98
C ILE A 401 21.31 0.04 -6.86
N ASP A 402 21.00 0.67 -7.99
CA ASP A 402 20.61 2.08 -8.08
C ASP A 402 19.19 2.28 -8.64
N VAL A 403 18.35 1.26 -8.54
CA VAL A 403 16.99 1.28 -9.05
C VAL A 403 16.08 2.27 -8.27
N ASP A 404 16.37 2.49 -6.97
CA ASP A 404 15.70 3.48 -6.13
C ASP A 404 16.66 3.92 -5.00
N GLY A 405 17.34 5.05 -5.19
CA GLY A 405 18.43 5.46 -4.34
C GLY A 405 19.71 4.66 -4.59
N VAL A 406 20.42 4.29 -3.54
CA VAL A 406 21.66 3.51 -3.60
C VAL A 406 21.63 2.41 -2.57
N ARG A 407 21.46 1.16 -3.00
CA ARG A 407 21.62 -0.04 -2.18
C ARG A 407 22.99 -0.64 -2.44
N VAL A 408 23.78 -0.74 -1.40
CA VAL A 408 25.17 -1.18 -1.44
C VAL A 408 25.30 -2.54 -0.81
N ASN A 409 25.70 -3.54 -1.58
CA ASN A 409 25.91 -4.89 -1.11
C ASN A 409 27.39 -5.11 -0.72
N PHE A 410 27.60 -5.64 0.47
CA PHE A 410 28.87 -6.09 1.02
C PHE A 410 28.90 -7.62 1.11
N GLU A 411 30.00 -8.21 1.62
CA GLU A 411 30.12 -9.68 1.81
C GLU A 411 29.04 -10.23 2.74
N ASN A 412 28.77 -9.53 3.84
CA ASN A 412 27.94 -10.03 4.92
C ASN A 412 26.67 -9.23 5.14
N GLY A 413 26.28 -8.37 4.20
CA GLY A 413 25.06 -7.58 4.34
C GLY A 413 24.95 -6.45 3.32
N TRP A 414 24.00 -5.58 3.54
CA TRP A 414 23.77 -4.43 2.67
C TRP A 414 23.31 -3.19 3.46
N GLY A 415 23.45 -2.03 2.84
CA GLY A 415 22.87 -0.78 3.33
C GLY A 415 22.25 0.01 2.20
N LEU A 416 21.12 0.65 2.49
CA LEU A 416 20.35 1.48 1.57
C LEU A 416 20.35 2.94 2.03
N VAL A 417 20.51 3.84 1.07
CA VAL A 417 20.21 5.28 1.23
C VAL A 417 19.36 5.72 0.05
N ARG A 418 18.15 6.19 0.28
CA ARG A 418 17.24 6.66 -0.76
C ARG A 418 16.57 7.98 -0.39
N ALA A 419 16.20 8.77 -1.37
CA ALA A 419 15.36 9.94 -1.16
C ALA A 419 13.91 9.51 -0.95
N SER A 420 13.25 10.03 0.08
CA SER A 420 11.80 9.84 0.22
C SER A 420 11.07 10.62 -0.88
N ASN A 421 10.11 9.97 -1.54
CA ASN A 421 9.28 10.62 -2.58
C ASN A 421 8.13 11.45 -1.98
N THR A 422 7.88 11.32 -0.66
CA THR A 422 6.72 11.92 0.00
C THR A 422 7.08 12.96 1.07
N THR A 423 8.34 12.95 1.53
CA THR A 423 8.80 13.83 2.62
C THR A 423 10.24 14.30 2.37
N PRO A 424 10.66 15.46 2.94
CA PRO A 424 12.02 15.99 2.77
C PRO A 424 13.04 15.27 3.66
N VAL A 425 13.16 13.96 3.51
CA VAL A 425 14.10 13.11 4.23
C VAL A 425 14.82 12.15 3.31
N LEU A 426 15.99 11.70 3.73
CA LEU A 426 16.59 10.47 3.24
C LEU A 426 16.15 9.32 4.15
N VAL A 427 15.89 8.17 3.56
CA VAL A 427 15.57 6.92 4.27
C VAL A 427 16.77 6.01 4.16
N THR A 428 17.25 5.51 5.31
CA THR A 428 18.32 4.51 5.37
C THR A 428 17.81 3.25 6.03
N ARG A 429 18.29 2.10 5.57
CA ARG A 429 18.03 0.77 6.15
C ARG A 429 19.24 -0.11 5.93
N PHE A 430 19.52 -0.98 6.90
CA PHE A 430 20.68 -1.85 6.89
C PHE A 430 20.28 -3.27 7.27
N GLU A 431 20.95 -4.26 6.70
CA GLU A 431 20.81 -5.68 7.04
C GLU A 431 22.14 -6.38 6.94
N ALA A 432 22.43 -7.29 7.87
CA ALA A 432 23.64 -8.09 7.86
C ALA A 432 23.48 -9.47 8.55
N LYS A 433 24.43 -10.37 8.32
CA LYS A 433 24.46 -11.73 8.87
C LYS A 433 24.83 -11.78 10.36
N SER A 434 25.48 -10.72 10.86
CA SER A 434 25.81 -10.53 12.29
C SER A 434 25.54 -9.11 12.74
N LYS A 435 25.46 -8.89 14.08
CA LYS A 435 25.31 -7.54 14.64
C LYS A 435 26.55 -6.69 14.37
N GLU A 436 27.72 -7.29 14.44
CA GLU A 436 29.01 -6.63 14.20
C GLU A 436 29.10 -6.14 12.74
N ASP A 437 28.71 -6.97 11.77
CA ASP A 437 28.66 -6.57 10.37
C ASP A 437 27.60 -5.49 10.13
N LEU A 438 26.44 -5.56 10.79
CA LEU A 438 25.40 -4.55 10.72
C LEU A 438 25.92 -3.17 11.16
N GLU A 439 26.54 -3.09 12.34
CA GLU A 439 27.12 -1.86 12.89
C GLU A 439 28.23 -1.32 11.99
N LYS A 440 29.06 -2.19 11.45
CA LYS A 440 30.16 -1.82 10.51
C LYS A 440 29.61 -1.22 9.23
N ILE A 441 28.64 -1.88 8.58
CA ILE A 441 28.03 -1.41 7.32
C ILE A 441 27.30 -0.08 7.55
N GLN A 442 26.53 0.02 8.64
CA GLN A 442 25.86 1.25 9.03
C GLN A 442 26.87 2.39 9.24
N SER A 443 27.91 2.16 9.99
CA SER A 443 28.96 3.17 10.25
C SER A 443 29.62 3.64 8.97
N ILE A 444 29.98 2.75 8.06
CA ILE A 444 30.59 3.10 6.76
C ILE A 444 29.66 4.05 5.98
N LEU A 445 28.41 3.65 5.78
CA LEU A 445 27.50 4.44 4.94
C LEU A 445 27.03 5.74 5.61
N VAL A 446 26.80 5.76 6.92
CA VAL A 446 26.45 6.98 7.65
C VAL A 446 27.58 7.99 7.61
N ASN A 447 28.84 7.56 7.86
CA ASN A 447 30.01 8.46 7.78
C ASN A 447 30.24 9.03 6.38
N ILE A 448 29.95 8.25 5.34
CA ILE A 448 30.03 8.75 3.97
C ILE A 448 28.89 9.73 3.69
N LEU A 449 27.66 9.38 4.08
CA LEU A 449 26.48 10.23 3.89
C LEU A 449 26.63 11.60 4.53
N GLN A 450 27.23 11.67 5.72
CA GLN A 450 27.50 12.93 6.43
C GLN A 450 28.34 13.94 5.61
N LYS A 451 29.15 13.48 4.64
CA LYS A 451 29.93 14.38 3.77
C LYS A 451 29.07 15.10 2.73
N PHE A 452 27.83 14.67 2.53
CA PHE A 452 26.91 15.20 1.52
C PHE A 452 25.72 15.96 2.13
N LEU A 453 25.49 15.87 3.44
CA LEU A 453 24.43 16.60 4.15
C LEU A 453 24.83 18.07 4.39
#